data_dc18d4d1a21582d5e283fd0cc405743c
#
_entry.id   dc18d4d1a21582d5e283fd0cc405743c
#
_cell.length_a   1.000
_cell.length_b   1.000
_cell.length_c   1.000
_cell.angle_alpha   90.00
_cell.angle_beta   90.00
_cell.angle_gamma   90.00
#
_symmetry.space_group_name_H-M   'P 1'
#
loop_
_entity.id
_entity.type
_entity.pdbx_description
1 polymer ?
#
loop_
_entity_poly.entity_id
_entity_poly.type
_entity_poly.pdbx_seq_one_letter_code
_entity_poly.pdbx_strand_id
1 'polypeptide(L)'
;LLAAGSLSEMLNKADNIERVVAYEQKMLQEYKENRLLIEEHEARLQTEKAELESLQAQAEEEKNKVTELIDQTSRSITKYGNQISAEEQKALEYEAEIKKKEEDLEYLRKKLAQEIALSQAAANGVWRDISEVSFAEGDRKLLANLIYCEAGGEPYEGQIAVGSVVINRVLSSKFPDTVVGVIYQSRQFSPVASGRLGLALASDMATERCYQAADAAMSGINNVGSCVFFRTPIEGLTGINIGGHVFY
;
A
#
# COMPACT_ATOMS: atom_id res chain seq x y z
N LEU A 1 -32.56 -20.03 -41.34
CA LEU A 1 -32.21 -21.31 -41.94
C LEU A 1 -32.79 -21.45 -43.36
N LEU A 2 -34.07 -21.09 -43.57
CA LEU A 2 -34.80 -21.25 -44.84
C LEU A 2 -34.25 -20.38 -45.99
N ALA A 3 -33.32 -19.46 -45.79
CA ALA A 3 -32.70 -18.65 -46.82
C ALA A 3 -31.30 -19.12 -47.26
N ALA A 4 -30.90 -20.33 -46.83
CA ALA A 4 -29.60 -20.90 -47.21
C ALA A 4 -29.69 -21.58 -48.56
N GLY A 5 -28.78 -21.27 -49.48
CA GLY A 5 -28.78 -21.81 -50.84
C GLY A 5 -28.17 -23.24 -50.99
N SER A 6 -27.50 -23.74 -49.93
CA SER A 6 -26.94 -25.11 -49.90
C SER A 6 -27.03 -25.72 -48.51
N LEU A 7 -26.98 -27.07 -48.41
CA LEU A 7 -26.95 -27.78 -47.13
C LEU A 7 -25.76 -27.33 -46.24
N SER A 8 -24.63 -27.06 -46.84
CA SER A 8 -23.45 -26.54 -46.14
C SER A 8 -23.64 -25.15 -45.56
N GLU A 9 -24.36 -24.27 -46.27
CA GLU A 9 -24.72 -22.93 -45.77
C GLU A 9 -25.74 -23.02 -44.64
N MET A 10 -26.71 -23.96 -44.73
CA MET A 10 -27.64 -24.22 -43.64
C MET A 10 -26.93 -24.70 -42.37
N LEU A 11 -25.99 -25.63 -42.50
CA LEU A 11 -25.21 -26.15 -41.39
C LEU A 11 -24.35 -25.04 -40.76
N ASN A 12 -23.66 -24.22 -41.56
CA ASN A 12 -22.86 -23.10 -41.06
C ASN A 12 -23.74 -22.05 -40.38
N LYS A 13 -24.92 -21.75 -40.89
CA LYS A 13 -25.88 -20.84 -40.21
C LYS A 13 -26.43 -21.43 -38.94
N ALA A 14 -26.67 -22.74 -38.88
CA ALA A 14 -27.11 -23.43 -37.65
C ALA A 14 -26.02 -23.38 -36.58
N ASP A 15 -24.76 -23.68 -36.94
CA ASP A 15 -23.62 -23.62 -36.04
C ASP A 15 -23.38 -22.20 -35.50
N ASN A 16 -23.49 -21.19 -36.38
CA ASN A 16 -23.41 -19.78 -35.95
C ASN A 16 -24.56 -19.38 -35.02
N ILE A 17 -25.77 -19.82 -35.26
CA ILE A 17 -26.90 -19.57 -34.35
C ILE A 17 -26.68 -20.25 -33.02
N GLU A 18 -26.19 -21.50 -33.00
CA GLU A 18 -25.89 -22.23 -31.77
C GLU A 18 -24.80 -21.52 -30.96
N ARG A 19 -23.75 -21.02 -31.61
CA ARG A 19 -22.71 -20.21 -30.97
C ARG A 19 -23.26 -18.89 -30.37
N VAL A 20 -24.12 -18.20 -31.10
CA VAL A 20 -24.78 -16.98 -30.62
C VAL A 20 -25.68 -17.28 -29.41
N VAL A 21 -26.50 -18.35 -29.49
CA VAL A 21 -27.35 -18.77 -28.37
C VAL A 21 -26.52 -19.17 -27.16
N ALA A 22 -25.44 -19.93 -27.36
CA ALA A 22 -24.54 -20.31 -26.26
C ALA A 22 -23.86 -19.06 -25.63
N TYR A 23 -23.46 -18.11 -26.46
CA TYR A 23 -22.89 -16.84 -25.98
C TYR A 23 -23.93 -16.02 -25.20
N GLU A 24 -25.15 -15.88 -25.73
CA GLU A 24 -26.25 -15.20 -25.04
C GLU A 24 -26.62 -15.86 -23.72
N GLN A 25 -26.64 -17.19 -23.66
CA GLN A 25 -26.89 -17.94 -22.43
C GLN A 25 -25.78 -17.68 -21.40
N LYS A 26 -24.54 -17.70 -21.85
CA LYS A 26 -23.39 -17.38 -20.99
C LYS A 26 -23.47 -15.95 -20.44
N MET A 27 -23.74 -14.98 -21.31
CA MET A 27 -23.91 -13.58 -20.90
C MET A 27 -25.09 -13.38 -19.94
N LEU A 28 -26.20 -14.08 -20.19
CA LEU A 28 -27.37 -14.08 -19.30
C LEU A 28 -27.03 -14.68 -17.91
N GLN A 29 -26.21 -15.73 -17.90
CA GLN A 29 -25.76 -16.34 -16.66
C GLN A 29 -24.84 -15.39 -15.88
N GLU A 30 -23.84 -14.83 -16.55
CA GLU A 30 -22.94 -13.83 -15.96
C GLU A 30 -23.70 -12.59 -15.46
N TYR A 31 -24.71 -12.14 -16.20
CA TYR A 31 -25.57 -11.04 -15.77
C TYR A 31 -26.36 -11.39 -14.50
N LYS A 32 -26.93 -12.61 -14.42
CA LYS A 32 -27.66 -13.08 -13.23
C LYS A 32 -26.73 -13.17 -12.01
N GLU A 33 -25.53 -13.71 -12.19
CA GLU A 33 -24.53 -13.83 -11.14
C GLU A 33 -24.07 -12.45 -10.63
N ASN A 34 -23.79 -11.54 -11.55
CA ASN A 34 -23.43 -10.16 -11.21
C ASN A 34 -24.58 -9.43 -10.49
N ARG A 35 -25.81 -9.66 -10.92
CA ARG A 35 -26.98 -9.07 -10.27
C ARG A 35 -27.15 -9.56 -8.83
N LEU A 36 -27.01 -10.87 -8.60
CA LEU A 36 -27.04 -11.44 -7.26
C LEU A 36 -25.91 -10.89 -6.38
N LEU A 37 -24.71 -10.76 -6.95
CA LEU A 37 -23.57 -10.18 -6.26
C LEU A 37 -23.83 -8.71 -5.88
N ILE A 38 -24.44 -7.94 -6.76
CA ILE A 38 -24.84 -6.55 -6.48
C ILE A 38 -25.86 -6.50 -5.35
N GLU A 39 -26.90 -7.33 -5.41
CA GLU A 39 -27.93 -7.41 -4.37
C GLU A 39 -27.32 -7.80 -2.99
N GLU A 40 -26.37 -8.73 -2.98
CA GLU A 40 -25.61 -9.10 -1.78
C GLU A 40 -24.76 -7.94 -1.25
N HIS A 41 -24.04 -7.26 -2.17
CA HIS A 41 -23.23 -6.09 -1.80
C HIS A 41 -24.09 -4.92 -1.29
N GLU A 42 -25.24 -4.68 -1.91
CA GLU A 42 -26.17 -3.64 -1.45
C GLU A 42 -26.71 -3.95 -0.05
N ALA A 43 -27.10 -5.21 0.21
CA ALA A 43 -27.54 -5.64 1.52
C ALA A 43 -26.43 -5.50 2.58
N ARG A 44 -25.20 -5.88 2.21
CA ARG A 44 -24.04 -5.72 3.08
C ARG A 44 -23.71 -4.24 3.35
N LEU A 45 -23.75 -3.41 2.32
CA LEU A 45 -23.55 -1.96 2.46
C LEU A 45 -24.62 -1.32 3.35
N GLN A 46 -25.87 -1.75 3.27
CA GLN A 46 -26.91 -1.27 4.17
C GLN A 46 -26.64 -1.66 5.62
N THR A 47 -26.19 -2.90 5.85
CA THR A 47 -25.82 -3.37 7.19
C THR A 47 -24.61 -2.60 7.73
N GLU A 48 -23.55 -2.50 6.93
CA GLU A 48 -22.35 -1.76 7.29
C GLU A 48 -22.64 -0.25 7.54
N LYS A 49 -23.57 0.32 6.77
CA LYS A 49 -24.01 1.70 6.97
C LYS A 49 -24.78 1.86 8.30
N ALA A 50 -25.68 0.93 8.61
CA ALA A 50 -26.41 0.95 9.88
C ALA A 50 -25.46 0.74 11.08
N GLU A 51 -24.48 -0.16 10.95
CA GLU A 51 -23.43 -0.34 11.94
C GLU A 51 -22.58 0.93 12.09
N LEU A 52 -22.21 1.55 10.97
CA LEU A 52 -21.45 2.80 10.97
C LEU A 52 -22.22 3.93 11.63
N GLU A 53 -23.51 4.10 11.34
CA GLU A 53 -24.38 5.09 11.98
C GLU A 53 -24.53 4.82 13.50
N SER A 54 -24.66 3.54 13.89
CA SER A 54 -24.66 3.14 15.30
C SER A 54 -23.32 3.44 15.98
N LEU A 55 -22.22 3.09 15.32
CA LEU A 55 -20.87 3.38 15.79
C LEU A 55 -20.61 4.89 15.88
N GLN A 56 -21.12 5.66 14.92
CA GLN A 56 -21.05 7.12 14.97
C GLN A 56 -21.82 7.69 16.16
N ALA A 57 -23.02 7.18 16.42
CA ALA A 57 -23.80 7.60 17.58
C ALA A 57 -23.10 7.25 18.90
N GLN A 58 -22.53 6.04 18.99
CA GLN A 58 -21.75 5.61 20.15
C GLN A 58 -20.46 6.43 20.31
N ALA A 59 -19.75 6.71 19.21
CA ALA A 59 -18.54 7.53 19.24
C ALA A 59 -18.84 8.97 19.70
N GLU A 60 -19.96 9.54 19.26
CA GLU A 60 -20.38 10.88 19.71
C GLU A 60 -20.82 10.89 21.18
N GLU A 61 -21.50 9.84 21.64
CA GLU A 61 -21.82 9.66 23.08
C GLU A 61 -20.55 9.52 23.93
N GLU A 62 -19.61 8.68 23.49
CA GLU A 62 -18.32 8.52 24.16
C GLU A 62 -17.49 9.80 24.12
N LYS A 63 -17.50 10.53 23.02
CA LYS A 63 -16.86 11.84 22.89
C LYS A 63 -17.46 12.85 23.88
N ASN A 64 -18.78 12.86 24.06
CA ASN A 64 -19.45 13.73 25.02
C ASN A 64 -19.08 13.35 26.46
N LYS A 65 -19.03 12.03 26.79
CA LYS A 65 -18.54 11.53 28.08
C LYS A 65 -17.07 11.89 28.31
N VAL A 66 -16.22 11.74 27.30
CA VAL A 66 -14.81 12.14 27.37
C VAL A 66 -14.68 13.64 27.56
N THR A 67 -15.48 14.44 26.88
CA THR A 67 -15.50 15.90 27.04
C THR A 67 -15.93 16.31 28.46
N GLU A 68 -16.96 15.66 29.01
CA GLU A 68 -17.38 15.87 30.38
C GLU A 68 -16.32 15.45 31.41
N LEU A 69 -15.64 14.31 31.16
CA LEU A 69 -14.50 13.85 31.96
C LEU A 69 -13.30 14.79 31.88
N ILE A 70 -13.03 15.34 30.69
CA ILE A 70 -11.98 16.35 30.49
C ILE A 70 -12.33 17.62 31.29
N ASP A 71 -13.58 18.08 31.23
CA ASP A 71 -14.05 19.23 31.98
C ASP A 71 -13.99 19.02 33.50
N GLN A 72 -14.42 17.84 33.98
CA GLN A 72 -14.30 17.47 35.39
C GLN A 72 -12.85 17.37 35.84
N THR A 73 -12.00 16.74 35.00
CA THR A 73 -10.56 16.62 35.25
C THR A 73 -9.89 17.99 35.25
N SER A 74 -10.24 18.86 34.28
CA SER A 74 -9.73 20.22 34.20
C SER A 74 -10.12 21.05 35.39
N ARG A 75 -11.39 20.93 35.86
CA ARG A 75 -11.87 21.60 37.12
C ARG A 75 -11.15 21.02 38.35
N SER A 76 -10.88 19.72 38.38
CA SER A 76 -10.15 19.09 39.46
C SER A 76 -8.68 19.51 39.46
N ILE A 77 -8.05 19.60 38.30
CA ILE A 77 -6.68 20.10 38.11
C ILE A 77 -6.64 21.58 38.54
N THR A 78 -7.59 22.40 38.13
CA THR A 78 -7.68 23.82 38.56
C THR A 78 -7.88 23.95 40.04
N LYS A 79 -8.72 23.09 40.64
CA LYS A 79 -8.95 23.06 42.09
C LYS A 79 -7.72 22.64 42.89
N TYR A 80 -6.99 21.66 42.39
CA TYR A 80 -5.76 21.17 43.04
C TYR A 80 -4.49 21.88 42.53
N GLY A 81 -4.55 22.56 41.36
CA GLY A 81 -3.43 23.31 40.77
C GLY A 81 -2.89 24.44 41.66
N ASN A 82 -3.71 24.98 42.58
CA ASN A 82 -3.26 25.91 43.62
C ASN A 82 -2.49 25.21 44.77
N GLN A 83 -2.46 23.86 44.77
CA GLN A 83 -1.82 23.06 45.82
C GLN A 83 -0.64 22.22 45.30
N ILE A 84 -0.53 22.05 43.99
CA ILE A 84 0.55 21.26 43.35
C ILE A 84 1.64 22.21 42.88
N SER A 85 2.88 21.88 43.20
CA SER A 85 4.02 22.67 42.75
C SER A 85 4.16 22.66 41.22
N ALA A 86 4.72 23.69 40.61
CA ALA A 86 4.95 23.75 39.15
C ALA A 86 5.79 22.55 38.62
N GLU A 87 6.55 21.93 39.49
CA GLU A 87 7.36 20.74 39.16
C GLU A 87 6.51 19.46 39.09
N GLU A 88 5.49 19.31 39.94
CA GLU A 88 4.60 18.15 39.87
C GLU A 88 3.68 18.21 38.65
N GLN A 89 3.27 19.40 38.23
CA GLN A 89 2.51 19.56 36.99
C GLN A 89 3.34 19.13 35.75
N LYS A 90 4.62 19.56 35.73
CA LYS A 90 5.54 19.13 34.66
C LYS A 90 5.79 17.63 34.67
N ALA A 91 5.87 17.01 35.84
CA ALA A 91 6.04 15.57 35.95
C ALA A 91 4.87 14.79 35.33
N LEU A 92 3.63 15.24 35.60
CA LEU A 92 2.43 14.63 35.00
C LEU A 92 2.36 14.80 33.48
N GLU A 93 2.79 15.97 32.96
CA GLU A 93 2.89 16.16 31.49
C GLU A 93 3.95 15.23 30.89
N TYR A 94 5.10 15.08 31.54
CA TYR A 94 6.14 14.15 31.08
C TYR A 94 5.69 12.68 31.13
N GLU A 95 4.97 12.28 32.17
CA GLU A 95 4.42 10.92 32.26
C GLU A 95 3.44 10.62 31.13
N ALA A 96 2.55 11.55 30.80
CA ALA A 96 1.63 11.40 29.68
C ALA A 96 2.35 11.33 28.32
N GLU A 97 3.41 12.14 28.13
CA GLU A 97 4.24 12.11 26.93
C GLU A 97 5.04 10.80 26.82
N ILE A 98 5.60 10.31 27.93
CA ILE A 98 6.30 9.02 27.98
C ILE A 98 5.36 7.88 27.58
N LYS A 99 4.17 7.82 28.19
CA LYS A 99 3.18 6.79 27.88
C LYS A 99 2.82 6.76 26.41
N LYS A 100 2.59 7.93 25.80
CA LYS A 100 2.31 8.02 24.37
C LYS A 100 3.49 7.53 23.52
N LYS A 101 4.70 7.89 23.90
CA LYS A 101 5.91 7.42 23.19
C LYS A 101 6.12 5.90 23.33
N GLU A 102 5.74 5.32 24.47
CA GLU A 102 5.79 3.87 24.68
C GLU A 102 4.78 3.13 23.79
N GLU A 103 3.55 3.64 23.68
CA GLU A 103 2.53 3.10 22.78
C GLU A 103 2.95 3.19 21.30
N ASP A 104 3.51 4.32 20.88
CA ASP A 104 4.06 4.53 19.56
C ASP A 104 5.22 3.56 19.27
N LEU A 105 6.08 3.35 20.25
CA LEU A 105 7.23 2.43 20.14
C LEU A 105 6.76 0.97 20.00
N GLU A 106 5.77 0.55 20.75
CA GLU A 106 5.20 -0.80 20.65
C GLU A 106 4.57 -1.03 19.26
N TYR A 107 3.82 -0.05 18.76
CA TYR A 107 3.26 -0.08 17.41
C TYR A 107 4.37 -0.21 16.35
N LEU A 108 5.42 0.59 16.45
CA LEU A 108 6.55 0.55 15.51
C LEU A 108 7.31 -0.77 15.56
N ARG A 109 7.49 -1.34 16.75
CA ARG A 109 8.11 -2.67 16.91
C ARG A 109 7.28 -3.78 16.26
N LYS A 110 5.96 -3.77 16.44
CA LYS A 110 5.05 -4.72 15.78
C LYS A 110 5.11 -4.59 14.26
N LYS A 111 5.10 -3.37 13.76
CA LYS A 111 5.21 -3.10 12.33
C LYS A 111 6.55 -3.61 11.77
N LEU A 112 7.65 -3.32 12.43
CA LEU A 112 8.97 -3.80 12.04
C LEU A 112 9.04 -5.34 12.02
N ALA A 113 8.49 -6.00 13.02
CA ALA A 113 8.46 -7.46 13.07
C ALA A 113 7.66 -8.05 11.88
N GLN A 114 6.56 -7.42 11.49
CA GLN A 114 5.79 -7.82 10.30
C GLN A 114 6.58 -7.61 9.00
N GLU A 115 7.30 -6.49 8.86
CA GLU A 115 8.16 -6.21 7.70
C GLU A 115 9.29 -7.23 7.60
N ILE A 116 9.95 -7.56 8.71
CA ILE A 116 11.00 -8.60 8.75
C ILE A 116 10.44 -9.97 8.36
N ALA A 117 9.28 -10.36 8.92
CA ALA A 117 8.64 -11.63 8.58
C ALA A 117 8.26 -11.72 7.10
N LEU A 118 7.75 -10.63 6.52
CA LEU A 118 7.41 -10.57 5.11
C LEU A 118 8.68 -10.58 4.23
N SER A 119 9.75 -9.90 4.64
CA SER A 119 11.05 -9.96 3.96
C SER A 119 11.59 -11.39 3.91
N GLN A 120 11.57 -12.10 5.03
CA GLN A 120 11.99 -13.51 5.09
C GLN A 120 11.09 -14.42 4.23
N ALA A 121 9.79 -14.19 4.26
CA ALA A 121 8.84 -14.93 3.42
C ALA A 121 9.02 -14.62 1.92
N ALA A 122 9.40 -13.41 1.57
CA ALA A 122 9.74 -13.05 0.18
C ALA A 122 11.05 -13.72 -0.24
N ALA A 123 12.12 -13.65 0.57
CA ALA A 123 13.40 -14.26 0.27
C ALA A 123 13.31 -15.78 0.04
N ASN A 124 12.41 -16.47 0.78
CA ASN A 124 12.15 -17.91 0.64
C ASN A 124 11.02 -18.23 -0.36
N GLY A 125 10.44 -17.21 -0.98
CA GLY A 125 9.32 -17.36 -1.91
C GLY A 125 9.74 -17.72 -3.33
N VAL A 126 8.74 -17.82 -4.21
CA VAL A 126 8.96 -17.97 -5.65
C VAL A 126 9.21 -16.60 -6.26
N TRP A 127 10.28 -16.51 -7.04
CA TRP A 127 10.66 -15.30 -7.77
C TRP A 127 10.51 -15.55 -9.26
N ARG A 128 9.97 -14.57 -9.96
CA ARG A 128 9.97 -14.56 -11.42
C ARG A 128 11.33 -14.11 -11.95
N ASP A 129 11.67 -14.53 -13.15
CA ASP A 129 12.80 -13.96 -13.85
C ASP A 129 12.45 -12.54 -14.33
N ILE A 130 13.43 -11.65 -14.32
CA ILE A 130 13.22 -10.24 -14.77
C ILE A 130 12.80 -10.19 -16.25
N SER A 131 13.24 -11.15 -17.06
CA SER A 131 12.87 -11.26 -18.49
C SER A 131 11.39 -11.59 -18.70
N GLU A 132 10.70 -12.11 -17.69
CA GLU A 132 9.25 -12.37 -17.70
C GLU A 132 8.42 -11.13 -17.38
N VAL A 133 9.05 -10.05 -16.93
CA VAL A 133 8.36 -8.81 -16.55
C VAL A 133 8.26 -7.88 -17.75
N SER A 134 7.03 -7.54 -18.11
CA SER A 134 6.76 -6.52 -19.10
C SER A 134 6.47 -5.18 -18.39
N PHE A 135 7.34 -4.22 -18.58
CA PHE A 135 7.16 -2.89 -18.05
C PHE A 135 6.22 -2.08 -18.94
N ALA A 136 5.27 -1.37 -18.31
CA ALA A 136 4.34 -0.51 -19.01
C ALA A 136 4.98 0.84 -19.39
N GLU A 137 4.39 1.51 -20.38
CA GLU A 137 4.73 2.91 -20.66
C GLU A 137 4.47 3.76 -19.41
N GLY A 138 5.48 4.49 -18.97
CA GLY A 138 5.40 5.32 -17.76
C GLY A 138 6.01 4.69 -16.51
N ASP A 139 6.23 3.37 -16.44
CA ASP A 139 6.84 2.72 -15.28
C ASP A 139 8.25 3.28 -14.99
N ARG A 140 9.03 3.54 -16.03
CA ARG A 140 10.34 4.18 -15.93
C ARG A 140 10.27 5.55 -15.25
N LYS A 141 9.34 6.39 -15.69
CA LYS A 141 9.13 7.73 -15.10
C LYS A 141 8.62 7.65 -13.68
N LEU A 142 7.70 6.74 -13.39
CA LEU A 142 7.16 6.52 -12.06
C LEU A 142 8.26 6.07 -11.09
N LEU A 143 9.07 5.08 -11.49
CA LEU A 143 10.17 4.57 -10.67
C LEU A 143 11.24 5.62 -10.44
N ALA A 144 11.64 6.38 -11.48
CA ALA A 144 12.63 7.44 -11.35
C ALA A 144 12.18 8.54 -10.38
N ASN A 145 10.90 8.96 -10.43
CA ASN A 145 10.36 9.95 -9.50
C ASN A 145 10.19 9.41 -8.08
N LEU A 146 9.91 8.12 -7.91
CA LEU A 146 9.96 7.49 -6.59
C LEU A 146 11.38 7.50 -6.03
N ILE A 147 12.37 7.08 -6.82
CA ILE A 147 13.80 7.12 -6.45
C ILE A 147 14.21 8.54 -6.06
N TYR A 148 13.79 9.55 -6.82
CA TYR A 148 14.03 10.94 -6.46
C TYR A 148 13.45 11.30 -5.09
N CYS A 149 12.22 10.88 -4.80
CA CYS A 149 11.57 11.16 -3.52
C CYS A 149 12.21 10.44 -2.33
N GLU A 150 12.67 9.21 -2.51
CA GLU A 150 13.19 8.37 -1.43
C GLU A 150 14.72 8.50 -1.28
N ALA A 151 15.45 8.66 -2.38
CA ALA A 151 16.90 8.56 -2.42
C ALA A 151 17.57 9.62 -3.33
N GLY A 152 16.91 10.74 -3.63
CA GLY A 152 17.44 11.77 -4.51
C GLY A 152 18.75 12.38 -4.04
N GLY A 153 18.99 12.44 -2.72
CA GLY A 153 20.22 12.89 -2.10
C GLY A 153 21.27 11.79 -1.84
N GLU A 154 20.92 10.53 -2.10
CA GLU A 154 21.80 9.39 -1.84
C GLU A 154 22.86 9.19 -2.95
N PRO A 155 23.94 8.45 -2.66
CA PRO A 155 24.85 7.96 -3.69
C PRO A 155 24.11 7.18 -4.77
N TYR A 156 24.70 7.05 -5.97
CA TYR A 156 24.08 6.36 -7.10
C TYR A 156 23.71 4.91 -6.76
N GLU A 157 24.55 4.22 -6.02
CA GLU A 157 24.33 2.87 -5.51
C GLU A 157 23.09 2.81 -4.60
N GLY A 158 22.84 3.86 -3.80
CA GLY A 158 21.66 3.99 -2.97
C GLY A 158 20.39 4.21 -3.80
N GLN A 159 20.49 4.96 -4.88
CA GLN A 159 19.38 5.15 -5.83
C GLN A 159 19.04 3.85 -6.56
N ILE A 160 20.07 3.09 -7.03
CA ILE A 160 19.87 1.75 -7.60
C ILE A 160 19.22 0.82 -6.56
N ALA A 161 19.69 0.86 -5.31
CA ALA A 161 19.18 0.02 -4.24
C ALA A 161 17.68 0.20 -3.98
N VAL A 162 17.20 1.45 -3.96
CA VAL A 162 15.76 1.75 -3.86
C VAL A 162 15.00 1.22 -5.07
N GLY A 163 15.52 1.42 -6.28
CA GLY A 163 14.95 0.85 -7.50
C GLY A 163 14.89 -0.68 -7.46
N SER A 164 15.98 -1.32 -7.01
CA SER A 164 16.08 -2.78 -6.87
C SER A 164 15.05 -3.34 -5.90
N VAL A 165 14.76 -2.66 -4.78
CA VAL A 165 13.68 -3.08 -3.86
C VAL A 165 12.31 -3.08 -4.56
N VAL A 166 12.02 -2.07 -5.37
CA VAL A 166 10.74 -2.04 -6.12
C VAL A 166 10.68 -3.21 -7.10
N ILE A 167 11.74 -3.44 -7.87
CA ILE A 167 11.80 -4.55 -8.83
C ILE A 167 11.75 -5.90 -8.10
N ASN A 168 12.47 -6.08 -7.00
CA ASN A 168 12.39 -7.27 -6.16
C ASN A 168 10.96 -7.59 -5.74
N ARG A 169 10.20 -6.58 -5.33
CA ARG A 169 8.77 -6.77 -5.00
C ARG A 169 7.97 -7.21 -6.21
N VAL A 170 8.19 -6.59 -7.38
CA VAL A 170 7.52 -7.00 -8.65
C VAL A 170 7.83 -8.45 -9.00
N LEU A 171 9.05 -8.92 -8.75
CA LEU A 171 9.47 -10.29 -9.03
C LEU A 171 8.94 -11.31 -8.01
N SER A 172 8.71 -10.87 -6.77
CA SER A 172 8.28 -11.75 -5.67
C SER A 172 6.79 -12.05 -5.71
N SER A 173 6.41 -13.31 -5.58
CA SER A 173 5.00 -13.73 -5.48
C SER A 173 4.26 -13.21 -4.24
N LYS A 174 4.94 -12.49 -3.34
CA LYS A 174 4.37 -11.90 -2.11
C LYS A 174 3.86 -10.48 -2.29
N PHE A 175 4.14 -9.86 -3.42
CA PHE A 175 3.79 -8.47 -3.73
C PHE A 175 3.03 -8.38 -5.06
N PRO A 176 2.45 -7.21 -5.38
CA PRO A 176 1.90 -6.95 -6.70
C PRO A 176 2.95 -7.15 -7.80
N ASP A 177 2.51 -7.60 -8.95
CA ASP A 177 3.34 -8.01 -10.08
C ASP A 177 3.67 -6.89 -11.09
N THR A 178 3.34 -5.66 -10.75
CA THR A 178 3.59 -4.47 -11.57
C THR A 178 4.25 -3.34 -10.76
N VAL A 179 5.03 -2.50 -11.42
CA VAL A 179 5.67 -1.33 -10.79
C VAL A 179 4.63 -0.41 -10.15
N VAL A 180 3.56 -0.11 -10.87
CA VAL A 180 2.44 0.70 -10.35
C VAL A 180 1.82 0.05 -9.11
N GLY A 181 1.52 -1.25 -9.18
CA GLY A 181 0.92 -1.99 -8.07
C GLY A 181 1.80 -1.98 -6.81
N VAL A 182 3.11 -2.17 -6.97
CA VAL A 182 4.07 -2.11 -5.86
C VAL A 182 4.17 -0.71 -5.28
N ILE A 183 4.31 0.31 -6.12
CA ILE A 183 4.52 1.69 -5.66
C ILE A 183 3.29 2.24 -4.94
N TYR A 184 2.10 1.99 -5.46
CA TYR A 184 0.85 2.46 -4.87
C TYR A 184 0.25 1.50 -3.82
N GLN A 185 0.94 0.43 -3.48
CA GLN A 185 0.54 -0.44 -2.38
C GLN A 185 0.45 0.38 -1.09
N SER A 186 -0.69 0.25 -0.39
CA SER A 186 -0.98 1.06 0.79
C SER A 186 0.14 1.02 1.83
N ARG A 187 0.56 2.17 2.30
CA ARG A 187 1.54 2.38 3.39
C ARG A 187 2.95 1.85 3.12
N GLN A 188 3.32 1.58 1.86
CA GLN A 188 4.66 1.08 1.54
C GLN A 188 5.66 2.23 1.33
N PHE A 189 5.27 3.28 0.64
CA PHE A 189 6.14 4.40 0.34
C PHE A 189 5.56 5.71 0.89
N SER A 190 6.33 6.38 1.74
CA SER A 190 5.91 7.64 2.37
C SER A 190 5.59 8.76 1.38
N PRO A 191 6.30 8.89 0.23
CA PRO A 191 5.98 9.90 -0.77
C PRO A 191 4.61 9.71 -1.43
N VAL A 192 4.11 8.49 -1.50
CA VAL A 192 2.75 8.21 -1.99
C VAL A 192 1.72 8.74 -1.00
N ALA A 193 1.86 8.37 0.27
CA ALA A 193 0.93 8.76 1.32
C ALA A 193 0.90 10.28 1.57
N SER A 194 2.04 10.95 1.42
CA SER A 194 2.17 12.41 1.61
C SER A 194 1.82 13.24 0.38
N GLY A 195 1.57 12.60 -0.79
CA GLY A 195 1.34 13.28 -2.06
C GLY A 195 2.62 13.78 -2.76
N ARG A 196 3.80 13.65 -2.13
CA ARG A 196 5.08 14.09 -2.70
C ARG A 196 5.37 13.46 -4.05
N LEU A 197 5.08 12.16 -4.21
CA LEU A 197 5.27 11.46 -5.48
C LEU A 197 4.40 12.04 -6.59
N GLY A 198 3.15 12.39 -6.29
CA GLY A 198 2.25 13.04 -7.27
C GLY A 198 2.78 14.38 -7.75
N LEU A 199 3.32 15.20 -6.85
CA LEU A 199 3.96 16.48 -7.19
C LEU A 199 5.23 16.25 -8.03
N ALA A 200 6.07 15.30 -7.65
CA ALA A 200 7.28 14.95 -8.38
C ALA A 200 6.96 14.49 -9.81
N LEU A 201 5.95 13.65 -9.99
CA LEU A 201 5.51 13.18 -11.31
C LEU A 201 4.93 14.29 -12.19
N ALA A 202 4.16 15.22 -11.61
CA ALA A 202 3.55 16.31 -12.36
C ALA A 202 4.59 17.25 -12.98
N SER A 203 5.70 17.49 -12.26
CA SER A 203 6.78 18.37 -12.71
C SER A 203 8.02 17.63 -13.22
N ASP A 204 7.97 16.29 -13.23
CA ASP A 204 9.09 15.40 -13.57
C ASP A 204 10.39 15.81 -12.87
N MET A 205 10.37 15.73 -11.53
CA MET A 205 11.48 16.19 -10.69
C MET A 205 12.65 15.21 -10.63
N ALA A 206 12.48 14.00 -11.21
CA ALA A 206 13.55 13.02 -11.25
C ALA A 206 14.77 13.54 -12.02
N THR A 207 15.93 13.42 -11.42
CA THR A 207 17.19 13.76 -12.08
C THR A 207 17.56 12.70 -13.10
N GLU A 208 18.46 13.03 -14.03
CA GLU A 208 19.03 12.04 -14.97
C GLU A 208 19.61 10.83 -14.24
N ARG A 209 20.24 11.03 -13.08
CA ARG A 209 20.74 9.96 -12.23
C ARG A 209 19.64 9.03 -11.70
N CYS A 210 18.49 9.59 -11.34
CA CYS A 210 17.34 8.79 -10.90
C CYS A 210 16.78 7.95 -12.05
N TYR A 211 16.76 8.50 -13.28
CA TYR A 211 16.41 7.76 -14.47
C TYR A 211 17.38 6.63 -14.79
N GLN A 212 18.68 6.91 -14.72
CA GLN A 212 19.72 5.88 -14.90
C GLN A 212 19.62 4.78 -13.84
N ALA A 213 19.31 5.12 -12.59
CA ALA A 213 19.08 4.14 -11.53
C ALA A 213 17.81 3.31 -11.75
N ALA A 214 16.75 3.93 -12.25
CA ALA A 214 15.54 3.22 -12.65
C ALA A 214 15.81 2.24 -13.80
N ASP A 215 16.51 2.70 -14.85
CA ASP A 215 16.90 1.85 -15.98
C ASP A 215 17.78 0.68 -15.55
N ALA A 216 18.76 0.93 -14.66
CA ALA A 216 19.60 -0.11 -14.09
C ALA A 216 18.77 -1.18 -13.36
N ALA A 217 17.89 -0.77 -12.47
CA ALA A 217 17.04 -1.70 -11.73
C ALA A 217 16.08 -2.48 -12.65
N MET A 218 15.45 -1.81 -13.61
CA MET A 218 14.55 -2.43 -14.60
C MET A 218 15.29 -3.38 -15.55
N SER A 219 16.57 -3.18 -15.78
CA SER A 219 17.43 -4.12 -16.54
C SER A 219 17.92 -5.31 -15.71
N GLY A 220 17.56 -5.39 -14.43
CA GLY A 220 17.96 -6.49 -13.54
C GLY A 220 19.23 -6.23 -12.72
N ILE A 221 19.81 -5.03 -12.77
CA ILE A 221 20.92 -4.67 -11.87
C ILE A 221 20.36 -4.55 -10.45
N ASN A 222 20.93 -5.38 -9.57
CA ASN A 222 20.46 -5.50 -8.19
C ASN A 222 21.66 -5.56 -7.23
N ASN A 223 21.79 -4.57 -6.36
CA ASN A 223 22.87 -4.46 -5.38
C ASN A 223 22.40 -4.72 -3.93
N VAL A 224 21.15 -5.16 -3.76
CA VAL A 224 20.54 -5.47 -2.45
C VAL A 224 20.09 -6.92 -2.31
N GLY A 225 20.40 -7.78 -3.29
CA GLY A 225 20.00 -9.19 -3.27
C GLY A 225 18.48 -9.34 -3.21
N SER A 226 17.97 -10.16 -2.29
CA SER A 226 16.52 -10.41 -2.14
C SER A 226 15.81 -9.43 -1.19
N CYS A 227 16.44 -8.33 -0.80
CA CYS A 227 15.82 -7.34 0.08
C CYS A 227 14.59 -6.72 -0.58
N VAL A 228 13.50 -6.65 0.17
CA VAL A 228 12.22 -6.08 -0.27
C VAL A 228 11.78 -4.88 0.59
N PHE A 229 12.55 -4.53 1.62
CA PHE A 229 12.36 -3.38 2.47
C PHE A 229 13.64 -2.56 2.63
N PHE A 230 13.48 -1.28 2.91
CA PHE A 230 14.57 -0.40 3.32
C PHE A 230 14.05 0.66 4.29
N ARG A 231 14.94 1.18 5.10
CA ARG A 231 14.67 2.30 6.01
C ARG A 231 15.96 2.93 6.50
N THR A 232 15.87 4.07 7.18
CA THR A 232 16.97 4.62 7.96
C THR A 232 17.43 3.59 9.00
N PRO A 233 18.75 3.41 9.19
CA PRO A 233 19.29 2.45 10.15
C PRO A 233 18.74 2.67 11.55
N ILE A 234 18.38 1.56 12.20
CA ILE A 234 17.94 1.52 13.60
C ILE A 234 18.69 0.41 14.33
N GLU A 235 18.87 0.56 15.64
CA GLU A 235 19.53 -0.43 16.47
C GLU A 235 18.81 -1.80 16.40
N GLY A 236 19.59 -2.86 16.22
CA GLY A 236 19.09 -4.24 16.16
C GLY A 236 18.56 -4.67 14.79
N LEU A 237 18.47 -3.80 13.79
CA LEU A 237 18.10 -4.20 12.44
C LEU A 237 19.34 -4.52 11.62
N THR A 238 19.43 -5.78 11.17
CA THR A 238 20.50 -6.26 10.29
C THR A 238 20.07 -6.22 8.83
N GLY A 239 21.01 -5.86 7.94
CA GLY A 239 20.75 -5.78 6.50
C GLY A 239 21.96 -5.22 5.75
N ILE A 240 21.77 -4.90 4.48
CA ILE A 240 22.76 -4.29 3.61
C ILE A 240 22.68 -2.77 3.80
N ASN A 241 23.77 -2.15 4.26
CA ASN A 241 23.83 -0.69 4.41
C ASN A 241 24.37 -0.05 3.13
N ILE A 242 23.59 0.83 2.52
CA ILE A 242 23.98 1.62 1.34
C ILE A 242 23.48 3.04 1.54
N GLY A 243 24.39 4.02 1.52
CA GLY A 243 24.06 5.40 1.82
C GLY A 243 23.43 5.56 3.21
N GLY A 244 22.35 6.31 3.31
CA GLY A 244 21.61 6.53 4.55
C GLY A 244 20.57 5.44 4.87
N HIS A 245 20.57 4.29 4.17
CA HIS A 245 19.56 3.25 4.32
C HIS A 245 20.15 1.88 4.65
N VAL A 246 19.36 1.08 5.41
CA VAL A 246 19.55 -0.36 5.58
C VAL A 246 18.47 -1.10 4.78
N PHE A 247 18.88 -2.06 3.97
CA PHE A 247 18.04 -2.91 3.10
C PHE A 247 17.94 -4.31 3.70
N TYR A 248 16.70 -4.87 3.80
CA TYR A 248 16.41 -6.16 4.43
C TYR A 248 15.21 -6.85 3.84
#